data_7ae585c1ac3017824c1e399769167852
#
_entry.id   7ae585c1ac3017824c1e399769167852
#
_cell.length_a   1.000
_cell.length_b   1.000
_cell.length_c   1.000
_cell.angle_alpha   90.00
_cell.angle_beta   90.00
_cell.angle_gamma   90.00
#
_symmetry.space_group_name_H-M   'P 1'
#
loop_
_entity.id
_entity.type
_entity.pdbx_description
1 polymer ?
#
loop_
_entity_poly.entity_id
_entity_poly.type
_entity_poly.pdbx_seq_one_letter_code
_entity_poly.pdbx_strand_id
1 'polypeptide(L)'
;LHLCDRRQRQMCIRDRYGYSTLSQRQIDYYVKMYIPLLRLENVTAIVDEQDDLIAVGIAIPSLSKALQKSRGRLFPFGFIHLLKALKGKNDGVDLLLVAVRPDYQSKGVNALLFSDLIPVFIQNGYKYAESNPELEMNEKVQSQWQYFERQQHKRRRAYTKKI
;
A
#
# COMPACT_ATOMS: atom_id res chain seq x y z
N LEU A 1 -12.90 -22.61 17.65
CA LEU A 1 -12.97 -21.58 16.59
C LEU A 1 -11.98 -20.44 16.82
N HIS A 2 -11.88 -19.88 18.04
CA HIS A 2 -10.94 -18.78 18.35
C HIS A 2 -9.44 -19.15 18.29
N LEU A 3 -9.07 -20.40 18.52
CA LEU A 3 -7.67 -20.88 18.48
C LEU A 3 -7.16 -21.02 17.05
N CYS A 4 -8.00 -21.43 16.11
CA CYS A 4 -7.65 -21.55 14.70
C CYS A 4 -7.44 -20.18 14.05
N ASP A 5 -8.28 -19.20 14.41
CA ASP A 5 -8.20 -17.83 13.93
C ASP A 5 -6.90 -17.12 14.38
N ARG A 6 -6.45 -17.34 15.64
CA ARG A 6 -5.15 -16.81 16.11
C ARG A 6 -3.96 -17.42 15.38
N ARG A 7 -3.98 -18.73 15.07
CA ARG A 7 -2.89 -19.39 14.32
C ARG A 7 -2.84 -18.94 12.86
N GLN A 8 -3.98 -18.76 12.20
CA GLN A 8 -4.02 -18.25 10.82
C GLN A 8 -3.58 -16.79 10.72
N ARG A 9 -3.95 -15.94 11.67
CA ARG A 9 -3.43 -14.55 11.76
C ARG A 9 -1.92 -14.53 11.99
N GLN A 10 -1.40 -15.46 12.78
CA GLN A 10 0.04 -15.63 13.00
C GLN A 10 0.78 -16.00 11.71
N MET A 11 0.26 -16.97 10.94
CA MET A 11 0.93 -17.46 9.73
C MET A 11 0.98 -16.45 8.57
N CYS A 12 0.03 -15.52 8.45
CA CYS A 12 -0.02 -14.61 7.30
C CYS A 12 0.81 -13.33 7.47
N ILE A 13 1.04 -12.86 8.70
CA ILE A 13 1.69 -11.56 8.95
C ILE A 13 2.82 -11.67 9.98
N ARG A 14 2.62 -12.36 11.11
CA ARG A 14 3.58 -12.37 12.23
C ARG A 14 4.87 -13.12 11.94
N ASP A 15 4.84 -14.14 11.10
CA ASP A 15 6.01 -14.96 10.78
C ASP A 15 6.83 -14.42 9.61
N ARG A 16 6.47 -13.22 9.10
CA ARG A 16 7.20 -12.60 8.01
C ARG A 16 8.32 -11.73 8.53
N TYR A 17 9.45 -11.84 7.86
CA TYR A 17 10.62 -11.01 8.13
C TYR A 17 10.24 -9.52 8.18
N GLY A 18 10.65 -8.86 9.26
CA GLY A 18 10.40 -7.42 9.44
C GLY A 18 9.04 -7.06 10.03
N TYR A 19 8.19 -8.05 10.38
CA TYR A 19 6.95 -7.74 11.09
C TYR A 19 7.21 -7.32 12.54
N SER A 20 6.61 -6.21 12.93
CA SER A 20 6.49 -5.79 14.34
C SER A 20 5.08 -5.31 14.62
N THR A 21 4.56 -5.66 15.79
CA THR A 21 3.27 -5.13 16.25
C THR A 21 3.39 -3.64 16.55
N LEU A 22 2.50 -2.84 15.99
CA LEU A 22 2.44 -1.42 16.30
C LEU A 22 1.71 -1.22 17.63
N SER A 23 2.26 -0.35 18.48
CA SER A 23 1.55 0.14 19.66
C SER A 23 0.45 1.12 19.23
N GLN A 24 -0.57 1.32 20.09
CA GLN A 24 -1.64 2.28 19.80
C GLN A 24 -1.09 3.68 19.53
N ARG A 25 -0.09 4.12 20.28
CA ARG A 25 0.57 5.41 20.07
C ARG A 25 1.21 5.54 18.67
N GLN A 26 1.80 4.46 18.15
CA GLN A 26 2.36 4.44 16.79
C GLN A 26 1.25 4.47 15.74
N ILE A 27 0.15 3.75 15.96
CA ILE A 27 -1.03 3.78 15.08
C ILE A 27 -1.57 5.20 15.00
N ASP A 28 -1.82 5.85 16.15
CA ASP A 28 -2.34 7.21 16.20
C ASP A 28 -1.40 8.22 15.52
N TYR A 29 -0.09 8.02 15.68
CA TYR A 29 0.92 8.85 15.01
C TYR A 29 0.85 8.69 13.48
N TYR A 30 0.79 7.45 12.97
CA TYR A 30 0.69 7.20 11.54
C TYR A 30 -0.63 7.71 10.96
N VAL A 31 -1.74 7.51 11.65
CA VAL A 31 -3.04 8.04 11.23
C VAL A 31 -2.97 9.55 11.07
N LYS A 32 -2.47 10.28 12.06
CA LYS A 32 -2.32 11.75 12.00
C LYS A 32 -1.39 12.19 10.86
N MET A 33 -0.36 11.41 10.56
CA MET A 33 0.62 11.76 9.54
C MET A 33 0.11 11.48 8.12
N TYR A 34 -0.56 10.34 7.91
CA TYR A 34 -0.95 9.91 6.56
C TYR A 34 -2.34 10.36 6.13
N ILE A 35 -3.32 10.42 7.03
CA ILE A 35 -4.71 10.80 6.68
C ILE A 35 -4.77 12.14 5.90
N PRO A 36 -4.04 13.21 6.30
CA PRO A 36 -4.09 14.48 5.56
C PRO A 36 -3.51 14.41 4.14
N LEU A 37 -2.74 13.36 3.83
CA LEU A 37 -2.13 13.17 2.51
C LEU A 37 -3.02 12.35 1.57
N LEU A 38 -4.04 11.68 2.12
CA LEU A 38 -4.92 10.82 1.34
C LEU A 38 -5.93 11.63 0.55
N ARG A 39 -6.14 11.21 -0.69
CA ARG A 39 -7.29 11.60 -1.50
C ARG A 39 -8.32 10.49 -1.35
N LEU A 40 -9.52 10.81 -0.86
CA LEU A 40 -10.55 9.81 -0.59
C LEU A 40 -10.90 8.98 -1.82
N GLU A 41 -10.81 9.55 -3.00
CA GLU A 41 -11.02 8.85 -4.27
C GLU A 41 -10.00 7.73 -4.55
N ASN A 42 -8.83 7.76 -3.89
CA ASN A 42 -7.79 6.74 -3.97
C ASN A 42 -7.83 5.77 -2.78
N VAL A 43 -8.94 5.73 -2.05
CA VAL A 43 -9.16 4.84 -0.91
C VAL A 43 -10.42 4.03 -1.14
N THR A 44 -10.28 2.71 -1.14
CA THR A 44 -11.41 1.78 -1.23
C THR A 44 -11.48 0.96 0.03
N ALA A 45 -12.66 0.84 0.60
CA ALA A 45 -12.96 -0.03 1.74
C ALA A 45 -14.11 -0.97 1.38
N ILE A 46 -13.93 -2.25 1.69
CA ILE A 46 -14.97 -3.27 1.55
C ILE A 46 -15.41 -3.69 2.94
N VAL A 47 -16.70 -3.63 3.18
CA VAL A 47 -17.31 -4.05 4.44
C VAL A 47 -18.26 -5.24 4.20
N ASP A 48 -18.59 -6.00 5.25
CA ASP A 48 -19.60 -7.04 5.20
C ASP A 48 -21.01 -6.47 5.56
N GLU A 49 -22.00 -7.36 5.62
CA GLU A 49 -23.38 -7.01 5.94
C GLU A 49 -23.55 -6.43 7.37
N GLN A 50 -22.55 -6.60 8.23
CA GLN A 50 -22.49 -6.08 9.59
C GLN A 50 -21.66 -4.81 9.70
N ASP A 51 -21.28 -4.18 8.58
CA ASP A 51 -20.37 -3.03 8.48
C ASP A 51 -18.96 -3.29 9.01
N ASP A 52 -18.56 -4.56 9.17
CA ASP A 52 -17.19 -4.91 9.54
C ASP A 52 -16.24 -4.79 8.34
N LEU A 53 -15.08 -4.16 8.54
CA LEU A 53 -14.09 -3.97 7.49
C LEU A 53 -13.47 -5.31 7.07
N ILE A 54 -13.69 -5.70 5.81
CA ILE A 54 -13.13 -6.89 5.17
C ILE A 54 -11.79 -6.59 4.49
N ALA A 55 -11.74 -5.50 3.76
CA ALA A 55 -10.56 -5.14 3.00
C ALA A 55 -10.43 -3.64 2.83
N VAL A 56 -9.20 -3.18 2.65
CA VAL A 56 -8.89 -1.78 2.36
C VAL A 56 -7.77 -1.68 1.33
N GLY A 57 -7.94 -0.78 0.38
CA GLY A 57 -6.92 -0.37 -0.58
C GLY A 57 -6.68 1.13 -0.43
N ILE A 58 -5.42 1.53 -0.28
CA ILE A 58 -5.01 2.93 -0.15
C ILE A 58 -3.90 3.19 -1.15
N ALA A 59 -4.10 4.21 -1.97
CA ALA A 59 -3.08 4.67 -2.90
C ALA A 59 -2.88 6.19 -2.78
N ILE A 60 -1.69 6.65 -3.13
CA ILE A 60 -1.34 8.07 -3.14
C ILE A 60 -0.68 8.44 -4.46
N PRO A 61 -0.82 9.68 -4.94
CA PRO A 61 -0.04 10.15 -6.08
C PRO A 61 1.46 9.98 -5.82
N SER A 62 2.20 9.47 -6.81
CA SER A 62 3.63 9.21 -6.63
C SER A 62 4.41 10.48 -6.32
N LEU A 63 5.19 10.44 -5.25
CA LEU A 63 6.04 11.56 -4.83
C LEU A 63 7.46 11.47 -5.41
N SER A 64 7.78 10.40 -6.13
CA SER A 64 9.14 10.10 -6.61
C SER A 64 9.74 11.25 -7.43
N LYS A 65 9.01 11.79 -8.42
CA LYS A 65 9.47 12.91 -9.23
C LYS A 65 9.63 14.21 -8.46
N ALA A 66 8.75 14.45 -7.50
CA ALA A 66 8.81 15.63 -6.63
C ALA A 66 10.03 15.58 -5.71
N LEU A 67 10.31 14.42 -5.12
CA LEU A 67 11.49 14.19 -4.28
C LEU A 67 12.79 14.32 -5.09
N GLN A 68 12.84 13.83 -6.32
CA GLN A 68 13.98 14.03 -7.21
C GLN A 68 14.23 15.50 -7.51
N LYS A 69 13.17 16.27 -7.85
CA LYS A 69 13.28 17.71 -8.12
C LYS A 69 13.76 18.50 -6.91
N SER A 70 13.29 18.14 -5.73
CA SER A 70 13.71 18.79 -4.48
C SER A 70 15.05 18.27 -3.96
N ARG A 71 15.67 17.26 -4.61
CA ARG A 71 16.88 16.56 -4.15
C ARG A 71 16.74 16.04 -2.71
N GLY A 72 15.53 15.60 -2.33
CA GLY A 72 15.20 15.13 -1.00
C GLY A 72 15.13 16.22 0.08
N ARG A 73 15.24 17.50 -0.27
CA ARG A 73 15.18 18.61 0.68
C ARG A 73 13.78 19.24 0.70
N LEU A 74 13.18 19.36 1.89
CA LEU A 74 11.88 20.00 2.05
C LEU A 74 11.98 21.53 2.02
N PHE A 75 12.99 22.08 2.63
CA PHE A 75 13.20 23.53 2.75
C PHE A 75 14.37 23.99 1.87
N PRO A 76 14.31 25.24 1.34
CA PRO A 76 13.22 26.20 1.51
C PRO A 76 12.00 25.95 0.60
N PHE A 77 12.10 25.29 -0.57
CA PHE A 77 11.02 25.22 -1.56
C PHE A 77 10.62 23.79 -1.96
N GLY A 78 11.27 22.77 -1.40
CA GLY A 78 10.99 21.36 -1.75
C GLY A 78 9.55 20.93 -1.44
N PHE A 79 8.96 21.46 -0.37
CA PHE A 79 7.56 21.19 0.01
C PHE A 79 6.55 21.59 -1.09
N ILE A 80 6.86 22.64 -1.88
CA ILE A 80 6.01 23.09 -2.99
C ILE A 80 5.91 21.98 -4.06
N HIS A 81 7.03 21.31 -4.37
CA HIS A 81 7.03 20.20 -5.32
C HIS A 81 6.18 19.02 -4.82
N LEU A 82 6.22 18.73 -3.51
CA LEU A 82 5.41 17.67 -2.90
C LEU A 82 3.92 18.01 -2.92
N LEU A 83 3.56 19.23 -2.50
CA LEU A 83 2.17 19.69 -2.54
C LEU A 83 1.60 19.67 -3.97
N LYS A 84 2.41 20.09 -4.95
CA LYS A 84 2.01 20.06 -6.35
C LYS A 84 1.83 18.62 -6.86
N ALA A 85 2.66 17.66 -6.43
CA ALA A 85 2.52 16.26 -6.78
C ALA A 85 1.27 15.62 -6.14
N LEU A 86 0.94 15.98 -4.90
CA LEU A 86 -0.24 15.47 -4.19
C LEU A 86 -1.56 16.04 -4.75
N LYS A 87 -1.59 17.33 -5.12
CA LYS A 87 -2.83 18.03 -5.53
C LYS A 87 -2.96 18.22 -7.04
N GLY A 88 -1.85 18.14 -7.78
CA GLY A 88 -1.82 18.36 -9.22
C GLY A 88 -1.97 17.09 -10.03
N LYS A 89 -1.83 17.23 -11.36
CA LYS A 89 -1.76 16.10 -12.28
C LYS A 89 -0.46 15.34 -12.05
N ASN A 90 -0.58 14.02 -11.90
CA ASN A 90 0.51 13.09 -11.72
C ASN A 90 0.31 11.92 -12.69
N ASP A 91 1.40 11.33 -13.18
CA ASP A 91 1.35 10.19 -14.09
C ASP A 91 1.55 8.84 -13.39
N GLY A 92 1.87 8.84 -12.10
CA GLY A 92 2.07 7.65 -11.29
C GLY A 92 1.32 7.68 -9.98
N VAL A 93 0.92 6.52 -9.51
CA VAL A 93 0.30 6.30 -8.21
C VAL A 93 1.08 5.23 -7.45
N ASP A 94 1.31 5.44 -6.16
CA ASP A 94 1.98 4.49 -5.27
C ASP A 94 0.90 3.75 -4.46
N LEU A 95 0.86 2.42 -4.55
CA LEU A 95 -0.01 1.57 -3.75
C LEU A 95 0.56 1.50 -2.32
N LEU A 96 -0.01 2.29 -1.42
CA LEU A 96 0.51 2.44 -0.06
C LEU A 96 0.17 1.24 0.81
N LEU A 97 -1.08 0.78 0.74
CA LEU A 97 -1.59 -0.33 1.53
C LEU A 97 -2.64 -1.09 0.74
N VAL A 98 -2.52 -2.40 0.70
CA VAL A 98 -3.59 -3.31 0.30
C VAL A 98 -3.68 -4.39 1.38
N ALA A 99 -4.78 -4.45 2.07
CA ALA A 99 -5.00 -5.39 3.17
C ALA A 99 -6.36 -6.08 3.02
N VAL A 100 -6.39 -7.38 3.27
CA VAL A 100 -7.61 -8.21 3.27
C VAL A 100 -7.62 -9.03 4.54
N ARG A 101 -8.75 -9.04 5.23
CA ARG A 101 -8.97 -9.84 6.43
C ARG A 101 -8.68 -11.31 6.13
N PRO A 102 -7.98 -12.06 7.01
CA PRO A 102 -7.46 -13.40 6.71
C PRO A 102 -8.52 -14.41 6.26
N ASP A 103 -9.72 -14.33 6.81
CA ASP A 103 -10.86 -15.20 6.49
C ASP A 103 -11.48 -14.93 5.11
N TYR A 104 -11.14 -13.79 4.50
CA TYR A 104 -11.55 -13.39 3.15
C TYR A 104 -10.42 -13.47 2.11
N GLN A 105 -9.23 -13.86 2.52
CA GLN A 105 -8.12 -14.08 1.56
C GLN A 105 -8.43 -15.26 0.62
N SER A 106 -7.90 -15.20 -0.59
CA SER A 106 -8.13 -16.18 -1.66
C SER A 106 -9.59 -16.32 -2.12
N LYS A 107 -10.46 -15.38 -1.77
CA LYS A 107 -11.87 -15.32 -2.21
C LYS A 107 -12.13 -14.24 -3.29
N GLY A 108 -11.09 -13.76 -3.93
CA GLY A 108 -11.23 -12.75 -4.99
C GLY A 108 -11.43 -11.31 -4.51
N VAL A 109 -11.40 -11.05 -3.19
CA VAL A 109 -11.62 -9.71 -2.61
C VAL A 109 -10.60 -8.68 -3.13
N ASN A 110 -9.36 -9.09 -3.41
CA ASN A 110 -8.37 -8.21 -4.04
C ASN A 110 -8.84 -7.70 -5.40
N ALA A 111 -9.53 -8.54 -6.18
CA ALA A 111 -10.04 -8.12 -7.48
C ALA A 111 -11.13 -7.04 -7.34
N LEU A 112 -11.95 -7.11 -6.30
CA LEU A 112 -12.94 -6.06 -6.00
C LEU A 112 -12.27 -4.74 -5.65
N LEU A 113 -11.20 -4.74 -4.83
CA LEU A 113 -10.45 -3.52 -4.53
C LEU A 113 -9.88 -2.89 -5.81
N PHE A 114 -9.28 -3.68 -6.68
CA PHE A 114 -8.72 -3.18 -7.93
C PHE A 114 -9.79 -2.77 -8.94
N SER A 115 -10.95 -3.45 -8.98
CA SER A 115 -12.05 -3.07 -9.86
C SER A 115 -12.63 -1.69 -9.53
N ASP A 116 -12.51 -1.26 -8.29
CA ASP A 116 -12.93 0.06 -7.84
C ASP A 116 -11.83 1.12 -8.04
N LEU A 117 -10.58 0.80 -7.69
CA LEU A 117 -9.45 1.74 -7.77
C LEU A 117 -9.00 2.03 -9.21
N ILE A 118 -8.96 1.01 -10.09
CA ILE A 118 -8.41 1.17 -11.45
C ILE A 118 -9.18 2.20 -12.28
N PRO A 119 -10.52 2.22 -12.32
CA PRO A 119 -11.28 3.27 -13.02
C PRO A 119 -10.93 4.67 -12.53
N VAL A 120 -10.77 4.85 -11.22
CA VAL A 120 -10.36 6.12 -10.61
C VAL A 120 -8.95 6.51 -11.06
N PHE A 121 -8.03 5.56 -11.12
CA PHE A 121 -6.66 5.82 -11.59
C PHE A 121 -6.65 6.24 -13.06
N ILE A 122 -7.43 5.58 -13.92
CA ILE A 122 -7.56 5.93 -15.33
C ILE A 122 -8.17 7.32 -15.49
N GLN A 123 -9.25 7.63 -14.76
CA GLN A 123 -9.92 8.93 -14.80
C GLN A 123 -8.99 10.06 -14.36
N ASN A 124 -8.14 9.82 -13.36
CA ASN A 124 -7.14 10.78 -12.88
C ASN A 124 -5.91 10.88 -13.79
N GLY A 125 -5.83 10.07 -14.86
CA GLY A 125 -4.76 10.10 -15.85
C GLY A 125 -3.45 9.46 -15.39
N TYR A 126 -3.49 8.59 -14.37
CA TYR A 126 -2.32 7.80 -13.97
C TYR A 126 -1.99 6.77 -15.06
N LYS A 127 -0.71 6.67 -15.39
CA LYS A 127 -0.20 5.76 -16.44
C LYS A 127 0.39 4.48 -15.85
N TYR A 128 0.80 4.51 -14.58
CA TYR A 128 1.37 3.37 -13.87
C TYR A 128 1.07 3.43 -12.39
N ALA A 129 1.03 2.26 -11.77
CA ALA A 129 1.00 2.10 -10.33
C ALA A 129 2.30 1.41 -9.87
N GLU A 130 2.91 1.92 -8.80
CA GLU A 130 4.08 1.29 -8.16
C GLU A 130 3.62 0.60 -6.87
N SER A 131 3.90 -0.70 -6.74
CA SER A 131 3.67 -1.41 -5.48
C SER A 131 4.82 -1.15 -4.50
N ASN A 132 4.53 -1.28 -3.21
CA ASN A 132 5.56 -1.30 -2.19
C ASN A 132 6.50 -2.49 -2.38
N PRO A 133 7.74 -2.45 -1.82
CA PRO A 133 8.64 -3.60 -1.86
C PRO A 133 7.99 -4.84 -1.26
N GLU A 134 7.93 -5.90 -2.03
CA GLU A 134 7.37 -7.19 -1.64
C GLU A 134 8.50 -8.17 -1.33
N LEU A 135 8.26 -9.05 -0.36
CA LEU A 135 9.21 -10.11 -0.06
C LEU A 135 9.26 -11.11 -1.23
N GLU A 136 10.46 -11.51 -1.63
CA GLU A 136 10.70 -12.46 -2.73
C GLU A 136 9.96 -13.80 -2.53
N MET A 137 9.80 -14.23 -1.27
CA MET A 137 9.10 -15.46 -0.90
C MET A 137 7.57 -15.28 -0.72
N ASN A 138 7.03 -14.09 -1.00
CA ASN A 138 5.60 -13.84 -0.85
C ASN A 138 4.83 -14.14 -2.15
N GLU A 139 4.82 -15.40 -2.54
CA GLU A 139 4.17 -15.87 -3.79
C GLU A 139 2.70 -15.46 -3.88
N LYS A 140 1.97 -15.44 -2.76
CA LYS A 140 0.54 -15.06 -2.74
C LYS A 140 0.31 -13.61 -3.15
N VAL A 141 1.19 -12.69 -2.74
CA VAL A 141 1.09 -11.29 -3.14
C VAL A 141 1.60 -11.12 -4.58
N GLN A 142 2.67 -11.81 -4.94
CA GLN A 142 3.24 -11.70 -6.28
C GLN A 142 2.31 -12.29 -7.36
N SER A 143 1.55 -13.34 -7.05
CA SER A 143 0.61 -13.96 -7.99
C SER A 143 -0.54 -13.04 -8.40
N GLN A 144 -0.92 -12.06 -7.56
CA GLN A 144 -1.98 -11.11 -7.93
C GLN A 144 -1.59 -10.23 -9.13
N TRP A 145 -0.29 -10.00 -9.33
CA TRP A 145 0.22 -9.16 -10.41
C TRP A 145 0.28 -9.87 -11.77
N GLN A 146 0.03 -11.18 -11.84
CA GLN A 146 0.06 -11.94 -13.09
C GLN A 146 -0.99 -11.48 -14.12
N TYR A 147 -2.05 -10.82 -13.65
CA TYR A 147 -3.14 -10.30 -14.48
C TYR A 147 -2.88 -8.88 -15.00
N PHE A 148 -1.74 -8.29 -14.67
CA PHE A 148 -1.37 -6.94 -15.06
C PHE A 148 -0.07 -6.95 -15.86
N GLU A 149 0.08 -6.01 -16.79
CA GLU A 149 1.38 -5.70 -17.36
C GLU A 149 2.29 -5.17 -16.25
N ARG A 150 3.38 -5.88 -15.97
CA ARG A 150 4.24 -5.61 -14.81
C ARG A 150 5.70 -5.60 -15.17
N GLN A 151 6.45 -4.73 -14.52
CA GLN A 151 7.89 -4.67 -14.59
C GLN A 151 8.52 -4.58 -13.20
N GLN A 152 9.34 -5.55 -12.84
CA GLN A 152 10.15 -5.45 -11.64
C GLN A 152 11.35 -4.53 -11.92
N HIS A 153 11.37 -3.34 -11.31
CA HIS A 153 12.40 -2.35 -11.56
C HIS A 153 13.33 -2.08 -10.36
N LYS A 154 13.00 -2.61 -9.18
CA LYS A 154 13.82 -2.46 -7.97
C LYS A 154 13.97 -3.80 -7.25
N ARG A 155 15.16 -4.10 -6.75
CA ARG A 155 15.43 -5.23 -5.86
C ARG A 155 16.33 -4.77 -4.72
N ARG A 156 16.00 -5.14 -3.49
CA ARG A 156 16.79 -4.84 -2.30
C ARG A 156 17.06 -6.14 -1.54
N ARG A 157 18.26 -6.28 -0.98
CA ARG A 157 18.62 -7.40 -0.11
C ARG A 157 19.27 -6.86 1.16
N ALA A 158 18.88 -7.41 2.30
CA ALA A 158 19.55 -7.19 3.58
C ALA A 158 20.47 -8.36 3.86
N TYR A 159 21.66 -8.09 4.34
CA TYR A 159 22.66 -9.09 4.71
C TYR A 159 23.04 -8.94 6.17
N THR A 160 23.23 -10.06 6.85
CA THR A 160 23.79 -10.08 8.22
C THR A 160 25.18 -10.69 8.18
N LYS A 161 26.12 -10.12 8.94
CA LYS A 161 27.46 -10.67 9.17
C LYS A 161 27.61 -10.93 10.65
N LYS A 162 28.01 -12.16 11.03
CA LYS A 162 28.47 -12.42 12.40
C LYS A 162 29.83 -11.74 12.58
N ILE A 163 29.95 -10.94 13.62
CA ILE A 163 31.19 -10.29 14.04
C ILE A 163 31.90 -11.20 15.04
#